data_3c3e1100b3f3fc5ff9d91f4e9fca131c
#
_entry.id   3c3e1100b3f3fc5ff9d91f4e9fca131c
#
_cell.length_a   1.000
_cell.length_b   1.000
_cell.length_c   1.000
_cell.angle_alpha   90.00
_cell.angle_beta   90.00
_cell.angle_gamma   90.00
#
_symmetry.space_group_name_H-M   'P 1'
#
loop_
_entity.id
_entity.type
_entity.pdbx_description
1 polymer ?
#
loop_
_entity_poly.entity_id
_entity_poly.type
_entity_poly.pdbx_seq_one_letter_code
_entity_poly.pdbx_strand_id
1 'polypeptide(L)'
;MRTYTPKPGDITREWHVIDATDVVLGRLASQAATLLRGKHKPIYAPHVDTGDFVIIINAEKVALTGAKAEQKRAYRHSGFPGGLRSQTYAELLVKSPEKAVEKAIRGMIPKNSLGRQQLSKLKVYAGPEHPHAAQQPKPFEITQVAQ
;
A
#
# COMPACT_ATOMS: atom_id res chain seq x y z
N MET A 1 -29.62 -12.67 -20.10
CA MET A 1 -28.90 -12.68 -18.81
C MET A 1 -28.04 -11.45 -18.73
N ARG A 2 -28.18 -10.66 -17.67
CA ARG A 2 -27.37 -9.46 -17.48
C ARG A 2 -26.24 -9.75 -16.47
N THR A 3 -25.03 -9.34 -16.77
CA THR A 3 -23.92 -9.41 -15.84
C THR A 3 -24.13 -8.37 -14.72
N TYR A 4 -23.88 -8.78 -13.48
CA TYR A 4 -23.95 -7.87 -12.34
C TYR A 4 -22.88 -6.78 -12.45
N THR A 5 -23.28 -5.54 -12.23
CA THR A 5 -22.38 -4.39 -12.14
C THR A 5 -22.66 -3.67 -10.83
N PRO A 6 -21.66 -3.47 -9.97
CA PRO A 6 -21.85 -2.80 -8.70
C PRO A 6 -22.24 -1.33 -8.88
N LYS A 7 -23.22 -0.89 -8.10
CA LYS A 7 -23.65 0.51 -8.04
C LYS A 7 -23.05 1.19 -6.81
N PRO A 8 -23.00 2.52 -6.77
CA PRO A 8 -22.45 3.22 -5.60
C PRO A 8 -23.10 2.85 -4.27
N GLY A 9 -24.38 2.52 -4.26
CA GLY A 9 -25.09 2.09 -3.04
C GLY A 9 -24.80 0.67 -2.59
N ASP A 10 -24.23 -0.16 -3.47
CA ASP A 10 -23.88 -1.55 -3.15
C ASP A 10 -22.52 -1.68 -2.49
N ILE A 11 -21.71 -0.60 -2.51
CA ILE A 11 -20.33 -0.61 -2.06
C ILE A 11 -20.27 -0.19 -0.60
N THR A 12 -19.80 -1.11 0.25
CA THR A 12 -19.49 -0.83 1.66
C THR A 12 -17.97 -0.85 1.83
N ARG A 13 -17.43 0.14 2.54
CA ARG A 13 -15.98 0.25 2.78
C ARG A 13 -15.68 0.00 4.24
N GLU A 14 -14.77 -0.90 4.48
CA GLU A 14 -14.22 -1.17 5.81
C GLU A 14 -12.85 -0.53 5.96
N TRP A 15 -12.42 -0.37 7.20
CA TRP A 15 -11.08 0.08 7.53
C TRP A 15 -10.28 -1.11 8.05
N HIS A 16 -9.09 -1.32 7.46
CA HIS A 16 -8.17 -2.37 7.88
C HIS A 16 -6.88 -1.75 8.40
N VAL A 17 -6.33 -2.30 9.46
CA VAL A 17 -5.01 -1.94 9.97
C VAL A 17 -4.06 -3.13 9.76
N ILE A 18 -2.90 -2.85 9.19
CA ILE A 18 -1.85 -3.85 8.93
C ILE A 18 -0.60 -3.44 9.70
N ASP A 19 -0.07 -4.35 10.50
CA ASP A 19 1.23 -4.16 11.15
C ASP A 19 2.33 -4.64 10.20
N ALA A 20 3.24 -3.74 9.85
CA ALA A 20 4.35 -4.00 8.93
C ALA A 20 5.58 -4.60 9.63
N THR A 21 5.56 -4.81 10.94
CA THR A 21 6.69 -5.33 11.69
C THR A 21 7.12 -6.70 11.15
N ASP A 22 8.38 -6.79 10.70
CA ASP A 22 8.99 -8.01 10.15
C ASP A 22 8.27 -8.64 8.96
N VAL A 23 7.39 -7.90 8.31
CA VAL A 23 6.73 -8.34 7.07
C VAL A 23 7.56 -7.91 5.86
N VAL A 24 7.76 -8.81 4.91
CA VAL A 24 8.48 -8.50 3.66
C VAL A 24 7.71 -7.44 2.86
N LEU A 25 8.40 -6.38 2.46
CA LEU A 25 7.81 -5.21 1.78
C LEU A 25 6.95 -5.58 0.57
N GLY A 26 7.44 -6.45 -0.31
CA GLY A 26 6.69 -6.86 -1.50
C GLY A 26 5.41 -7.61 -1.18
N ARG A 27 5.43 -8.49 -0.19
CA ARG A 27 4.25 -9.25 0.25
C ARG A 27 3.23 -8.35 0.94
N LEU A 28 3.69 -7.42 1.78
CA LEU A 28 2.85 -6.38 2.37
C LEU A 28 2.16 -5.56 1.29
N ALA A 29 2.92 -5.10 0.30
CA ALA A 29 2.41 -4.27 -0.77
C ALA A 29 1.35 -4.99 -1.63
N SER A 30 1.54 -6.28 -1.93
CA SER A 30 0.57 -7.06 -2.71
C SER A 30 -0.76 -7.25 -1.97
N GLN A 31 -0.70 -7.52 -0.66
CA GLN A 31 -1.91 -7.65 0.16
C GLN A 31 -2.64 -6.31 0.29
N ALA A 32 -1.92 -5.24 0.57
CA ALA A 32 -2.49 -3.90 0.66
C ALA A 32 -3.13 -3.46 -0.68
N ALA A 33 -2.48 -3.74 -1.80
CA ALA A 33 -3.04 -3.43 -3.13
C ALA A 33 -4.32 -4.22 -3.41
N THR A 34 -4.39 -5.48 -3.00
CA THR A 34 -5.60 -6.31 -3.13
C THR A 34 -6.76 -5.71 -2.35
N LEU A 35 -6.54 -5.28 -1.10
CA LEU A 35 -7.55 -4.62 -0.28
C LEU A 35 -7.99 -3.28 -0.87
N LEU A 36 -7.07 -2.47 -1.35
CA LEU A 36 -7.35 -1.15 -1.94
C LEU A 36 -8.17 -1.24 -3.23
N ARG A 37 -7.93 -2.27 -4.05
CA ARG A 37 -8.68 -2.48 -5.28
C ARG A 37 -10.02 -3.18 -5.06
N GLY A 38 -10.19 -3.87 -3.95
CA GLY A 38 -11.40 -4.63 -3.64
C GLY A 38 -11.45 -6.01 -4.28
N LYS A 39 -10.32 -6.58 -4.70
CA LYS A 39 -10.27 -7.92 -5.32
C LYS A 39 -10.69 -9.05 -4.37
N HIS A 40 -10.72 -8.81 -3.07
CA HIS A 40 -11.19 -9.76 -2.06
C HIS A 40 -12.73 -9.82 -1.98
N LYS A 41 -13.43 -8.92 -2.65
CA LYS A 41 -14.90 -8.86 -2.63
C LYS A 41 -15.49 -9.52 -3.88
N PRO A 42 -16.62 -10.26 -3.74
CA PRO A 42 -17.30 -10.84 -4.92
C PRO A 42 -17.87 -9.80 -5.87
N ILE A 43 -18.12 -8.57 -5.39
CA ILE A 43 -18.64 -7.45 -6.21
C ILE A 43 -17.56 -6.73 -7.00
N TYR A 44 -16.30 -7.17 -6.94
CA TYR A 44 -15.20 -6.52 -7.65
C TYR A 44 -15.50 -6.31 -9.13
N ALA A 45 -15.24 -5.10 -9.62
CA ALA A 45 -15.28 -4.77 -11.05
C ALA A 45 -14.11 -3.85 -11.40
N PRO A 46 -13.46 -4.05 -12.56
CA PRO A 46 -12.27 -3.27 -12.94
C PRO A 46 -12.51 -1.77 -13.13
N HIS A 47 -13.75 -1.37 -13.42
CA HIS A 47 -14.13 0.03 -13.71
C HIS A 47 -14.66 0.79 -12.50
N VAL A 48 -14.79 0.13 -11.35
CA VAL A 48 -15.35 0.72 -10.12
C VAL A 48 -14.40 0.49 -8.95
N ASP A 49 -14.26 1.50 -8.10
CA ASP A 49 -13.50 1.38 -6.87
C ASP A 49 -14.36 0.73 -5.77
N THR A 50 -14.20 -0.57 -5.60
CA THR A 50 -14.90 -1.35 -4.57
C THR A 50 -14.04 -1.61 -3.32
N GLY A 51 -12.80 -1.11 -3.30
CA GLY A 51 -11.83 -1.39 -2.24
C GLY A 51 -12.12 -0.71 -0.91
N ASP A 52 -11.36 -1.13 0.09
CA ASP A 52 -11.44 -0.65 1.46
C ASP A 52 -10.33 0.37 1.77
N PHE A 53 -10.44 1.02 2.93
CA PHE A 53 -9.36 1.83 3.48
C PHE A 53 -8.33 0.95 4.15
N VAL A 54 -7.05 1.24 3.93
CA VAL A 54 -5.94 0.51 4.52
C VAL A 54 -5.05 1.45 5.31
N ILE A 55 -4.77 1.08 6.56
CA ILE A 55 -3.84 1.75 7.45
C ILE A 55 -2.66 0.80 7.66
N ILE A 56 -1.45 1.27 7.41
CA ILE A 56 -0.23 0.52 7.69
C ILE A 56 0.52 1.21 8.81
N ILE A 57 0.84 0.48 9.85
CA ILE A 57 1.60 0.95 11.01
C ILE A 57 2.97 0.27 11.04
N ASN A 58 3.89 0.83 11.81
CA ASN A 58 5.27 0.32 11.95
C ASN A 58 6.02 0.22 10.62
N ALA A 59 5.82 1.16 9.69
CA ALA A 59 6.50 1.14 8.40
C ALA A 59 8.02 1.14 8.50
N GLU A 60 8.58 1.69 9.58
CA GLU A 60 10.04 1.68 9.86
C GLU A 60 10.61 0.28 10.10
N LYS A 61 9.76 -0.68 10.50
CA LYS A 61 10.13 -2.06 10.84
C LYS A 61 9.87 -3.05 9.72
N VAL A 62 9.53 -2.58 8.52
CA VAL A 62 9.31 -3.45 7.36
C VAL A 62 10.61 -4.16 6.97
N ALA A 63 10.49 -5.45 6.59
CA ALA A 63 11.64 -6.26 6.23
C ALA A 63 11.94 -6.22 4.72
N LEU A 64 13.21 -6.22 4.38
CA LEU A 64 13.71 -6.41 3.02
C LEU A 64 14.56 -7.67 2.97
N THR A 65 14.28 -8.57 2.03
CA THR A 65 15.01 -9.83 1.89
C THR A 65 16.31 -9.67 1.11
N GLY A 66 17.30 -10.50 1.43
CA GLY A 66 18.62 -10.49 0.78
C GLY A 66 19.34 -9.15 0.98
N ALA A 67 20.07 -8.72 -0.05
CA ALA A 67 20.83 -7.47 -0.04
C ALA A 67 20.05 -6.26 -0.59
N LYS A 68 18.71 -6.34 -0.65
CA LYS A 68 17.87 -5.28 -1.23
C LYS A 68 17.99 -3.93 -0.52
N ALA A 69 18.25 -3.93 0.78
CA ALA A 69 18.44 -2.68 1.52
C ALA A 69 19.53 -1.82 0.91
N GLU A 70 20.63 -2.43 0.45
CA GLU A 70 21.78 -1.74 -0.13
C GLU A 70 21.73 -1.64 -1.65
N GLN A 71 21.20 -2.67 -2.32
CA GLN A 71 21.22 -2.77 -3.78
C GLN A 71 20.01 -2.15 -4.45
N LYS A 72 18.82 -2.27 -3.85
CA LYS A 72 17.61 -1.69 -4.41
C LYS A 72 17.61 -0.18 -4.22
N ARG A 73 17.35 0.55 -5.31
CA ARG A 73 17.35 2.01 -5.30
C ARG A 73 15.99 2.57 -5.66
N ALA A 74 15.63 3.65 -5.00
CA ALA A 74 14.50 4.49 -5.35
C ALA A 74 14.99 5.65 -6.21
N TYR A 75 14.39 5.80 -7.39
CA TYR A 75 14.76 6.83 -8.35
C TYR A 75 13.73 7.94 -8.41
N ARG A 76 14.23 9.16 -8.61
CA ARG A 76 13.41 10.35 -8.84
C ARG A 76 14.10 11.22 -9.89
N HIS A 77 13.33 11.73 -10.84
CA HIS A 77 13.83 12.65 -11.86
C HIS A 77 13.11 14.00 -11.76
N SER A 78 13.86 15.10 -11.80
CA SER A 78 13.30 16.47 -11.71
C SER A 78 12.67 16.96 -12.99
N GLY A 79 12.92 16.29 -14.13
CA GLY A 79 12.51 16.73 -15.47
C GLY A 79 13.53 17.61 -16.17
N PHE A 80 14.63 17.97 -15.53
CA PHE A 80 15.73 18.73 -16.12
C PHE A 80 16.88 17.83 -16.53
N PRO A 81 17.74 18.24 -17.49
CA PRO A 81 18.95 17.48 -17.86
C PRO A 81 19.82 17.22 -16.62
N GLY A 82 20.25 15.96 -16.47
CA GLY A 82 21.02 15.52 -15.30
C GLY A 82 20.25 15.48 -13.98
N GLY A 83 18.93 15.54 -14.02
CA GLY A 83 18.06 15.60 -12.84
C GLY A 83 17.74 14.25 -12.18
N LEU A 84 18.37 13.15 -12.62
CA LEU A 84 18.14 11.85 -11.99
C LEU A 84 18.81 11.78 -10.61
N ARG A 85 18.01 11.47 -9.60
CA ARG A 85 18.49 11.23 -8.24
C ARG A 85 18.09 9.82 -7.81
N SER A 86 18.94 9.19 -7.04
CA SER A 86 18.70 7.87 -6.48
C SER A 86 19.15 7.81 -5.02
N GLN A 87 18.49 6.96 -4.25
CA GLN A 87 18.89 6.62 -2.89
C GLN A 87 18.63 5.15 -2.66
N THR A 88 19.40 4.54 -1.77
CA THR A 88 19.18 3.14 -1.40
C THR A 88 17.91 3.01 -0.56
N TYR A 89 17.33 1.82 -0.52
CA TYR A 89 16.17 1.57 0.35
C TYR A 89 16.54 1.65 1.84
N ALA A 90 17.78 1.33 2.21
CA ALA A 90 18.26 1.55 3.58
C ALA A 90 18.18 3.02 3.98
N GLU A 91 18.68 3.93 3.15
CA GLU A 91 18.59 5.37 3.36
C GLU A 91 17.15 5.87 3.36
N LEU A 92 16.31 5.35 2.46
CA LEU A 92 14.91 5.73 2.35
C LEU A 92 14.10 5.33 3.59
N LEU A 93 14.35 4.12 4.12
CA LEU A 93 13.68 3.66 5.35
C LEU A 93 14.08 4.47 6.58
N VAL A 94 15.30 4.94 6.65
CA VAL A 94 15.75 5.83 7.74
C VAL A 94 15.12 7.21 7.62
N LYS A 95 15.09 7.76 6.40
CA LYS A 95 14.62 9.12 6.15
C LYS A 95 13.10 9.25 6.10
N SER A 96 12.43 8.35 5.43
CA SER A 96 10.98 8.39 5.19
C SER A 96 10.44 6.99 4.94
N PRO A 97 10.25 6.17 5.98
CA PRO A 97 9.77 4.79 5.80
C PRO A 97 8.39 4.72 5.16
N GLU A 98 7.52 5.70 5.41
CA GLU A 98 6.19 5.77 4.80
C GLU A 98 6.28 5.81 3.28
N LYS A 99 7.20 6.59 2.73
CA LYS A 99 7.39 6.71 1.28
C LYS A 99 7.89 5.43 0.64
N ALA A 100 8.69 4.64 1.34
CA ALA A 100 9.15 3.34 0.86
C ALA A 100 7.97 2.38 0.66
N VAL A 101 7.09 2.31 1.65
CA VAL A 101 5.89 1.46 1.62
C VAL A 101 4.89 1.97 0.58
N GLU A 102 4.61 3.25 0.55
CA GLU A 102 3.71 3.86 -0.44
C GLU A 102 4.19 3.63 -1.87
N LYS A 103 5.48 3.76 -2.12
CA LYS A 103 6.06 3.54 -3.44
C LYS A 103 5.90 2.09 -3.91
N ALA A 104 6.10 1.14 -3.01
CA ALA A 104 5.90 -0.28 -3.30
C ALA A 104 4.43 -0.58 -3.65
N ILE A 105 3.49 -0.04 -2.88
CA ILE A 105 2.06 -0.23 -3.12
C ILE A 105 1.61 0.47 -4.40
N ARG A 106 2.06 1.70 -4.62
CA ARG A 106 1.76 2.45 -5.85
C ARG A 106 2.18 1.70 -7.11
N GLY A 107 3.32 1.02 -7.07
CA GLY A 107 3.80 0.19 -8.17
C GLY A 107 2.89 -1.00 -8.50
N MET A 108 2.05 -1.44 -7.55
CA MET A 108 1.13 -2.58 -7.69
C MET A 108 -0.31 -2.16 -8.00
N ILE A 109 -0.59 -0.87 -8.05
CA ILE A 109 -1.90 -0.32 -8.39
C ILE A 109 -1.85 0.25 -9.82
N PRO A 110 -2.94 0.12 -10.61
CA PRO A 110 -2.98 0.68 -11.96
C PRO A 110 -2.69 2.19 -11.99
N LYS A 111 -1.96 2.63 -13.01
CA LYS A 111 -1.53 4.02 -13.15
C LYS A 111 -2.53 4.82 -13.99
N ASN A 112 -3.73 4.95 -13.47
CA ASN A 112 -4.84 5.71 -14.07
C ASN A 112 -5.58 6.53 -13.01
N SER A 113 -6.65 7.23 -13.38
CA SER A 113 -7.44 8.04 -12.45
C SER A 113 -8.08 7.20 -11.35
N LEU A 114 -8.60 6.02 -11.68
CA LEU A 114 -9.17 5.08 -10.71
C LEU A 114 -8.11 4.59 -9.72
N GLY A 115 -6.90 4.26 -10.20
CA GLY A 115 -5.78 3.86 -9.35
C GLY A 115 -5.35 4.95 -8.37
N ARG A 116 -5.38 6.20 -8.77
CA ARG A 116 -5.11 7.34 -7.87
C ARG A 116 -6.18 7.47 -6.79
N GLN A 117 -7.44 7.25 -7.10
CA GLN A 117 -8.53 7.21 -6.11
C GLN A 117 -8.35 6.06 -5.13
N GLN A 118 -7.98 4.88 -5.60
CA GLN A 118 -7.69 3.73 -4.75
C GLN A 118 -6.51 4.02 -3.81
N LEU A 119 -5.45 4.62 -4.33
CA LEU A 119 -4.26 4.97 -3.55
C LEU A 119 -4.54 6.03 -2.47
N SER A 120 -5.50 6.92 -2.68
CA SER A 120 -5.89 7.94 -1.69
C SER A 120 -6.46 7.34 -0.40
N LYS A 121 -6.93 6.11 -0.44
CA LYS A 121 -7.44 5.36 0.72
C LYS A 121 -6.33 4.69 1.55
N LEU A 122 -5.09 4.74 1.09
CA LEU A 122 -3.95 4.24 1.83
C LEU A 122 -3.44 5.28 2.81
N LYS A 123 -3.22 4.87 4.06
CA LYS A 123 -2.59 5.67 5.11
C LYS A 123 -1.42 4.88 5.69
N VAL A 124 -0.24 5.45 5.68
CA VAL A 124 0.98 4.79 6.17
C VAL A 124 1.58 5.61 7.29
N TYR A 125 1.94 4.95 8.38
CA TYR A 125 2.56 5.55 9.56
C TYR A 125 3.83 4.79 9.93
N ALA A 126 4.87 5.53 10.28
CA ALA A 126 6.16 4.95 10.68
C ALA A 126 6.08 4.22 12.01
N GLY A 127 5.40 4.80 12.98
CA GLY A 127 5.24 4.26 14.33
C GLY A 127 4.03 3.36 14.51
N PRO A 128 3.79 2.91 15.77
CA PRO A 128 2.68 2.00 16.08
C PRO A 128 1.31 2.70 16.19
N GLU A 129 1.29 4.03 16.25
CA GLU A 129 0.07 4.80 16.47
C GLU A 129 -0.51 5.34 15.17
N HIS A 130 -1.83 5.44 15.12
CA HIS A 130 -2.57 6.06 14.01
C HIS A 130 -3.75 6.88 14.53
N PRO A 131 -4.14 7.98 13.86
CA PRO A 131 -5.22 8.85 14.32
C PRO A 131 -6.62 8.39 13.90
N HIS A 132 -6.79 7.11 13.54
CA HIS A 132 -8.03 6.57 12.96
C HIS A 132 -8.84 5.70 13.92
N ALA A 133 -8.72 5.93 15.23
CA ALA A 133 -9.49 5.17 16.22
C ALA A 133 -11.02 5.34 16.05
N ALA A 134 -11.47 6.50 15.62
CA ALA A 134 -12.88 6.79 15.39
C ALA A 134 -13.50 5.95 14.27
N GLN A 135 -12.71 5.52 13.28
CA GLN A 135 -13.15 4.67 12.19
C GLN A 135 -13.25 3.19 12.57
N GLN A 136 -12.81 2.82 13.76
CA GLN A 136 -12.81 1.44 14.26
C GLN A 136 -12.17 0.45 13.28
N PRO A 137 -10.90 0.63 12.90
CA PRO A 137 -10.25 -0.24 11.94
C PRO A 137 -10.11 -1.66 12.48
N LYS A 138 -10.34 -2.64 11.61
CA LYS A 138 -10.19 -4.06 11.94
C LYS A 138 -8.75 -4.49 11.67
N PRO A 139 -8.12 -5.25 12.56
CA PRO A 139 -6.80 -5.81 12.28
C PRO A 139 -6.86 -6.79 11.10
N PHE A 140 -5.89 -6.69 10.22
CA PHE A 140 -5.69 -7.61 9.10
C PHE A 140 -4.33 -8.27 9.24
N GLU A 141 -4.31 -9.57 9.38
CA GLU A 141 -3.07 -10.33 9.55
C GLU A 141 -2.55 -10.85 8.21
N ILE A 142 -1.26 -10.64 7.98
CA ILE A 142 -0.54 -11.23 6.86
C ILE A 142 0.14 -12.51 7.35
N THR A 143 -0.26 -13.63 6.78
CA THR A 143 0.19 -14.96 7.21
C THR A 143 1.64 -15.27 6.85
N GLN A 144 2.26 -14.49 6.00
CA GLN A 144 3.64 -14.69 5.53
C GLN A 144 4.57 -13.65 6.11
N VAL A 145 5.23 -14.01 7.20
CA VAL A 145 6.26 -13.19 7.85
C VAL A 145 7.62 -13.51 7.25
N ALA A 146 8.57 -12.58 7.34
CA ALA A 146 9.95 -12.81 6.93
C ALA A 146 10.58 -13.93 7.76
N GLN A 147 11.21 -14.88 7.08
CA GLN A 147 11.99 -15.94 7.70
C GLN A 147 13.48 -15.58 7.68
#